data_c13be0e520513fd7c1ab1d9f31046ff0
#
_entry.id   c13be0e520513fd7c1ab1d9f31046ff0
#
_cell.length_a   1.000
_cell.length_b   1.000
_cell.length_c   1.000
_cell.angle_alpha   90.00
_cell.angle_beta   90.00
_cell.angle_gamma   90.00
#
_symmetry.space_group_name_H-M   'P 1'
#
loop_
_entity.id
_entity.type
_entity.pdbx_description
1 polymer ?
#
loop_
_entity_poly.entity_id
_entity_poly.type
_entity_poly.pdbx_seq_one_letter_code
_entity_poly.pdbx_strand_id
1 'polypeptide(L)'
;MKSSTSIRPGIEALPADWLAGRRVGLVAHPASLASDGRHSASVLREAGVNLVALFGPEHGFFGRGGAGEKVADAAHADWQIPIFSLYGETRAPTPAMLDLVDVFVFDVQTIACRAYTYVSTLRLLMEACAARGKTLVVADRPDPLMLTPPDGPLLDPACASFVGLVPTPFCFGMTPGETALFLKSALKLDALDLRVAPCAGLSRALTLAQIYPTWHATSPAIVALENALCFPLTVFFEALPMIDHARGTPLAFQRIGSAHADLSTLDLPPFPGLRVTPCEYPDKRGQTLRGLAFDVVDPAAYRPAAAAFALLSALEKHIGPALWDFPGSRPEFYAQLWGTRAPAPPWAGFEIPRKLY
;
A
#
# COMPACT_ATOMS: atom_id res chain seq x y z
N MET A 1 -30.12 5.75 -19.57
CA MET A 1 -28.67 5.45 -19.57
C MET A 1 -28.02 6.39 -18.56
N LYS A 2 -27.62 5.93 -17.38
CA LYS A 2 -26.81 6.73 -16.44
C LYS A 2 -25.41 6.85 -17.07
N SER A 3 -25.00 8.07 -17.41
CA SER A 3 -23.62 8.37 -17.80
C SER A 3 -22.71 7.76 -16.73
N SER A 4 -21.94 6.72 -17.07
CA SER A 4 -20.90 6.23 -16.18
C SER A 4 -19.83 7.32 -16.14
N THR A 5 -19.89 8.17 -15.13
CA THR A 5 -18.84 9.16 -14.89
C THR A 5 -17.60 8.34 -14.54
N SER A 6 -16.66 8.23 -15.47
CA SER A 6 -15.38 7.55 -15.21
C SER A 6 -14.67 8.29 -14.07
N ILE A 7 -14.12 7.54 -13.12
CA ILE A 7 -13.30 8.12 -12.06
C ILE A 7 -12.03 8.68 -12.70
N ARG A 8 -11.71 9.93 -12.39
CA ARG A 8 -10.46 10.57 -12.80
C ARG A 8 -9.55 10.76 -11.59
N PRO A 9 -8.33 10.20 -11.63
CA PRO A 9 -7.32 10.41 -10.57
C PRO A 9 -7.00 11.88 -10.35
N GLY A 10 -6.54 12.23 -9.16
CA GLY A 10 -6.21 13.60 -8.79
C GLY A 10 -5.17 14.27 -9.68
N ILE A 11 -4.32 13.50 -10.36
CA ILE A 11 -3.34 14.05 -11.32
C ILE A 11 -4.03 14.80 -12.48
N GLU A 12 -5.24 14.42 -12.86
CA GLU A 12 -6.03 15.08 -13.90
C GLU A 12 -6.83 16.29 -13.37
N ALA A 13 -6.93 16.43 -12.05
CA ALA A 13 -7.68 17.48 -11.38
C ALA A 13 -6.78 18.53 -10.72
N LEU A 14 -5.46 18.48 -10.97
CA LEU A 14 -4.50 19.43 -10.42
C LEU A 14 -4.77 20.86 -10.95
N PRO A 15 -5.01 21.85 -10.08
CA PRO A 15 -5.05 23.24 -10.49
C PRO A 15 -3.68 23.67 -11.05
N ALA A 16 -3.68 24.26 -12.25
CA ALA A 16 -2.46 24.64 -12.96
C ALA A 16 -1.58 25.62 -12.16
N ASP A 17 -2.21 26.51 -11.38
CA ASP A 17 -1.53 27.51 -10.56
C ASP A 17 -0.73 26.90 -9.38
N TRP A 18 -1.02 25.67 -8.99
CA TRP A 18 -0.26 24.97 -7.93
C TRP A 18 1.17 24.65 -8.35
N LEU A 19 1.40 24.48 -9.66
CA LEU A 19 2.69 24.05 -10.22
C LEU A 19 3.33 25.08 -11.14
N ALA A 20 2.59 26.13 -11.52
CA ALA A 20 3.06 27.13 -12.49
C ALA A 20 4.34 27.83 -12.03
N GLY A 21 5.37 27.84 -12.89
CA GLY A 21 6.66 28.49 -12.64
C GLY A 21 7.53 27.81 -11.58
N ARG A 22 7.12 26.67 -11.04
CA ARG A 22 7.80 25.95 -9.95
C ARG A 22 8.62 24.77 -10.49
N ARG A 23 9.72 24.44 -9.82
CA ARG A 23 10.49 23.22 -10.06
C ARG A 23 9.76 22.05 -9.38
N VAL A 24 9.25 21.10 -10.17
CA VAL A 24 8.41 20.01 -9.69
C VAL A 24 9.18 18.71 -9.62
N GLY A 25 9.10 18.01 -8.48
CA GLY A 25 9.52 16.62 -8.30
C GLY A 25 8.29 15.72 -8.24
N LEU A 26 8.26 14.65 -9.03
CA LEU A 26 7.17 13.68 -9.04
C LEU A 26 7.58 12.40 -8.34
N VAL A 27 6.86 12.01 -7.29
CA VAL A 27 6.94 10.68 -6.67
C VAL A 27 5.87 9.80 -7.30
N ALA A 28 6.31 8.77 -8.02
CA ALA A 28 5.42 7.92 -8.81
C ALA A 28 6.00 6.51 -9.01
N HIS A 29 5.17 5.62 -9.54
CA HIS A 29 5.52 4.24 -9.90
C HIS A 29 4.70 3.81 -11.13
N PRO A 30 4.88 2.59 -11.71
CA PRO A 30 4.24 2.21 -12.97
C PRO A 30 2.71 2.32 -13.01
N ALA A 31 2.02 2.19 -11.87
CA ALA A 31 0.57 2.33 -11.80
C ALA A 31 0.10 3.79 -11.57
N SER A 32 1.00 4.77 -11.61
CA SER A 32 0.68 6.20 -11.56
C SER A 32 0.15 6.66 -12.93
N LEU A 33 -1.07 6.22 -13.26
CA LEU A 33 -1.69 6.44 -14.57
C LEU A 33 -2.89 7.37 -14.46
N ALA A 34 -3.08 8.18 -15.50
CA ALA A 34 -4.31 8.91 -15.76
C ALA A 34 -5.41 7.95 -16.26
N SER A 35 -6.65 8.43 -16.34
CA SER A 35 -7.81 7.63 -16.77
C SER A 35 -7.70 7.14 -18.23
N ASP A 36 -6.88 7.79 -19.04
CA ASP A 36 -6.58 7.42 -20.44
C ASP A 36 -5.36 6.49 -20.58
N GLY A 37 -4.76 6.08 -19.46
CA GLY A 37 -3.60 5.18 -19.41
C GLY A 37 -2.24 5.86 -19.55
N ARG A 38 -2.17 7.19 -19.76
CA ARG A 38 -0.89 7.91 -19.77
C ARG A 38 -0.28 7.98 -18.37
N HIS A 39 1.03 7.79 -18.28
CA HIS A 39 1.73 7.94 -17.01
C HIS A 39 1.73 9.41 -16.54
N SER A 40 1.58 9.64 -15.25
CA SER A 40 1.49 10.98 -14.63
C SER A 40 2.65 11.89 -15.00
N ALA A 41 3.85 11.36 -15.15
CA ALA A 41 5.01 12.13 -15.60
C ALA A 41 4.82 12.71 -17.01
N SER A 42 4.22 11.95 -17.94
CA SER A 42 3.88 12.42 -19.27
C SER A 42 2.76 13.47 -19.22
N VAL A 43 1.72 13.22 -18.40
CA VAL A 43 0.61 14.17 -18.20
C VAL A 43 1.13 15.53 -17.73
N LEU A 44 2.01 15.56 -16.72
CA LEU A 44 2.59 16.81 -16.20
C LEU A 44 3.45 17.53 -17.26
N ARG A 45 4.27 16.78 -18.00
CA ARG A 45 5.12 17.39 -19.03
C ARG A 45 4.31 17.96 -20.20
N GLU A 46 3.31 17.25 -20.67
CA GLU A 46 2.40 17.72 -21.73
C GLU A 46 1.61 18.96 -21.30
N ALA A 47 1.31 19.08 -19.99
CA ALA A 47 0.73 20.29 -19.41
C ALA A 47 1.74 21.45 -19.23
N GLY A 48 2.99 21.29 -19.65
CA GLY A 48 4.03 22.32 -19.57
C GLY A 48 4.63 22.51 -18.18
N VAL A 49 4.44 21.55 -17.27
CA VAL A 49 5.03 21.59 -15.93
C VAL A 49 6.55 21.42 -16.00
N ASN A 50 7.29 22.26 -15.28
CA ASN A 50 8.73 22.17 -15.15
C ASN A 50 9.15 21.00 -14.24
N LEU A 51 9.06 19.77 -14.78
CA LEU A 51 9.42 18.53 -14.10
C LEU A 51 10.94 18.38 -14.08
N VAL A 52 11.57 18.51 -12.92
CA VAL A 52 13.03 18.53 -12.75
C VAL A 52 13.60 17.25 -12.16
N ALA A 53 12.78 16.43 -11.50
CA ALA A 53 13.21 15.15 -10.91
C ALA A 53 12.03 14.19 -10.79
N LEU A 54 12.34 12.90 -10.84
CA LEU A 54 11.43 11.79 -10.56
C LEU A 54 11.91 11.05 -9.31
N PHE A 55 10.97 10.48 -8.55
CA PHE A 55 11.26 9.75 -7.33
C PHE A 55 10.49 8.43 -7.34
N GLY A 56 11.18 7.32 -7.12
CA GLY A 56 10.60 5.98 -7.04
C GLY A 56 10.49 5.52 -5.58
N PRO A 57 9.34 5.01 -5.11
CA PRO A 57 9.22 4.31 -3.83
C PRO A 57 9.90 2.93 -3.91
N GLU A 58 9.63 2.03 -2.96
CA GLU A 58 10.01 0.61 -3.08
C GLU A 58 9.64 0.07 -4.46
N HIS A 59 10.44 -0.82 -5.00
CA HIS A 59 10.43 -1.31 -6.39
C HIS A 59 10.89 -0.30 -7.44
N GLY A 60 11.07 0.98 -7.06
CA GLY A 60 11.56 2.05 -7.93
C GLY A 60 10.51 2.64 -8.87
N PHE A 61 10.86 3.71 -9.53
CA PHE A 61 9.99 4.44 -10.46
C PHE A 61 9.45 3.55 -11.60
N PHE A 62 10.25 2.61 -12.09
CA PHE A 62 9.88 1.67 -13.15
C PHE A 62 9.36 0.32 -12.62
N GLY A 63 9.24 0.11 -11.32
CA GLY A 63 8.70 -1.09 -10.71
C GLY A 63 9.53 -2.38 -10.90
N ARG A 64 10.83 -2.26 -11.16
CA ARG A 64 11.71 -3.40 -11.52
C ARG A 64 12.45 -4.01 -10.33
N GLY A 65 12.50 -3.32 -9.20
CA GLY A 65 13.15 -3.81 -7.98
C GLY A 65 12.35 -4.92 -7.31
N GLY A 66 13.02 -5.91 -6.77
CA GLY A 66 12.42 -6.93 -5.90
C GLY A 66 11.94 -6.32 -4.57
N ALA A 67 11.14 -7.08 -3.83
CA ALA A 67 10.70 -6.62 -2.51
C ALA A 67 11.88 -6.59 -1.52
N GLY A 68 12.03 -5.46 -0.82
CA GLY A 68 13.15 -5.25 0.09
C GLY A 68 14.49 -4.97 -0.59
N GLU A 69 14.57 -5.05 -1.93
CA GLU A 69 15.80 -4.76 -2.66
C GLU A 69 16.02 -3.25 -2.78
N LYS A 70 17.26 -2.83 -2.54
CA LYS A 70 17.69 -1.44 -2.78
C LYS A 70 17.63 -1.13 -4.27
N VAL A 71 17.01 -0.01 -4.61
CA VAL A 71 16.97 0.50 -5.98
C VAL A 71 17.96 1.66 -6.11
N ALA A 72 18.81 1.62 -7.11
CA ALA A 72 19.77 2.68 -7.38
C ALA A 72 19.11 3.88 -8.07
N ASP A 73 19.72 5.06 -7.92
CA ASP A 73 19.37 6.25 -8.69
C ASP A 73 19.69 6.02 -10.17
N ALA A 74 18.97 6.71 -11.04
CA ALA A 74 19.09 6.62 -12.48
C ALA A 74 18.84 7.99 -13.16
N ALA A 75 18.91 8.05 -14.48
CA ALA A 75 18.41 9.17 -15.26
C ALA A 75 17.32 8.68 -16.22
N HIS A 76 16.31 9.51 -16.44
CA HIS A 76 15.30 9.23 -17.47
C HIS A 76 15.92 9.38 -18.85
N ALA A 77 15.87 8.33 -19.66
CA ALA A 77 16.60 8.27 -20.92
C ALA A 77 16.27 9.44 -21.88
N ASP A 78 14.97 9.72 -22.07
CA ASP A 78 14.53 10.73 -23.04
C ASP A 78 14.54 12.16 -22.47
N TRP A 79 14.33 12.30 -21.15
CA TRP A 79 14.15 13.62 -20.54
C TRP A 79 15.38 14.17 -19.86
N GLN A 80 16.40 13.32 -19.69
CA GLN A 80 17.67 13.66 -19.04
C GLN A 80 17.53 14.31 -17.65
N ILE A 81 16.45 13.95 -16.93
CA ILE A 81 16.22 14.34 -15.54
C ILE A 81 16.54 13.18 -14.61
N PRO A 82 17.00 13.45 -13.37
CA PRO A 82 17.33 12.40 -12.42
C PRO A 82 16.08 11.63 -11.96
N ILE A 83 16.26 10.34 -11.71
CA ILE A 83 15.32 9.45 -11.03
C ILE A 83 15.98 9.02 -9.74
N PHE A 84 15.50 9.55 -8.63
CA PHE A 84 15.99 9.22 -7.29
C PHE A 84 15.19 8.06 -6.68
N SER A 85 15.89 7.21 -5.97
CA SER A 85 15.25 6.11 -5.22
C SER A 85 14.95 6.56 -3.79
N LEU A 86 13.70 6.42 -3.37
CA LEU A 86 13.29 6.51 -1.97
C LEU A 86 13.25 5.12 -1.31
N TYR A 87 13.95 4.15 -1.92
CA TYR A 87 14.17 2.81 -1.37
C TYR A 87 15.57 2.27 -1.75
N GLY A 88 16.57 3.13 -1.59
CA GLY A 88 17.96 2.85 -1.86
C GLY A 88 18.82 3.08 -0.62
N GLU A 89 19.75 3.99 -0.73
CA GLU A 89 20.58 4.46 0.39
C GLU A 89 19.76 5.30 1.40
N THR A 90 18.68 5.91 0.95
CA THR A 90 17.75 6.70 1.77
C THR A 90 16.31 6.21 1.61
N ARG A 91 15.48 6.51 2.62
CA ARG A 91 14.03 6.27 2.61
C ARG A 91 13.23 7.57 2.49
N ALA A 92 13.91 8.71 2.54
CA ALA A 92 13.34 10.04 2.39
C ALA A 92 14.21 10.87 1.45
N PRO A 93 13.68 11.93 0.82
CA PRO A 93 14.50 12.83 0.04
C PRO A 93 15.63 13.44 0.88
N THR A 94 16.85 13.40 0.37
CA THR A 94 18.01 14.04 0.99
C THR A 94 17.93 15.56 0.86
N PRO A 95 18.70 16.33 1.65
CA PRO A 95 18.79 17.78 1.48
C PRO A 95 19.07 18.20 0.04
N ALA A 96 20.00 17.53 -0.64
CA ALA A 96 20.35 17.83 -2.04
C ALA A 96 19.16 17.60 -2.99
N MET A 97 18.38 16.54 -2.80
CA MET A 97 17.17 16.28 -3.58
C MET A 97 16.10 17.33 -3.33
N LEU A 98 15.92 17.74 -2.06
CA LEU A 98 14.97 18.80 -1.67
C LEU A 98 15.33 20.17 -2.25
N ASP A 99 16.62 20.48 -2.38
CA ASP A 99 17.08 21.75 -2.93
C ASP A 99 16.83 21.87 -4.45
N LEU A 100 16.68 20.75 -5.15
CA LEU A 100 16.30 20.73 -6.58
C LEU A 100 14.83 21.11 -6.81
N VAL A 101 13.95 20.90 -5.84
CA VAL A 101 12.50 20.88 -5.99
C VAL A 101 11.85 21.97 -5.15
N ASP A 102 10.86 22.65 -5.70
CA ASP A 102 10.02 23.61 -4.97
C ASP A 102 8.71 22.99 -4.51
N VAL A 103 8.16 22.08 -5.35
CA VAL A 103 6.90 21.37 -5.10
C VAL A 103 7.10 19.88 -5.40
N PHE A 104 6.76 19.04 -4.42
CA PHE A 104 6.60 17.61 -4.68
C PHE A 104 5.15 17.30 -5.05
N VAL A 105 4.98 16.46 -6.08
CA VAL A 105 3.71 15.81 -6.40
C VAL A 105 3.85 14.33 -6.01
N PHE A 106 3.01 13.85 -5.10
CA PHE A 106 2.91 12.45 -4.75
C PHE A 106 1.71 11.85 -5.49
N ASP A 107 1.98 10.95 -6.42
CA ASP A 107 0.99 10.23 -7.21
C ASP A 107 1.32 8.73 -7.21
N VAL A 108 1.02 8.06 -6.11
CA VAL A 108 1.32 6.65 -5.91
C VAL A 108 0.06 5.91 -5.50
N GLN A 109 -0.25 4.79 -6.20
CA GLN A 109 -1.32 3.89 -5.81
C GLN A 109 -0.93 3.15 -4.54
N THR A 110 -1.64 3.40 -3.44
CA THR A 110 -1.45 2.74 -2.15
C THR A 110 -2.41 1.55 -1.96
N ILE A 111 -2.19 0.82 -0.89
CA ILE A 111 -3.15 -0.05 -0.23
C ILE A 111 -3.26 0.47 1.20
N ALA A 112 -4.48 0.77 1.67
CA ALA A 112 -4.74 1.32 3.00
C ALA A 112 -4.47 0.30 4.13
N CYS A 113 -3.32 -0.33 4.06
CA CYS A 113 -2.74 -1.26 5.02
C CYS A 113 -1.37 -0.73 5.46
N ARG A 114 -1.14 -0.69 6.77
CA ARG A 114 0.09 -0.13 7.34
C ARG A 114 1.36 -0.83 6.85
N ALA A 115 1.28 -2.14 6.58
CA ALA A 115 2.41 -2.92 6.07
C ALA A 115 2.76 -2.61 4.59
N TYR A 116 1.92 -1.87 3.86
CA TYR A 116 2.22 -1.48 2.50
C TYR A 116 3.09 -0.21 2.48
N THR A 117 4.36 -0.37 2.19
CA THR A 117 5.44 0.61 2.43
C THR A 117 5.26 1.98 1.78
N TYR A 118 4.41 2.09 0.77
CA TYR A 118 4.17 3.37 0.09
C TYR A 118 3.53 4.43 1.00
N VAL A 119 2.78 3.99 2.04
CA VAL A 119 2.26 4.94 3.05
C VAL A 119 3.36 5.44 3.97
N SER A 120 4.39 4.61 4.23
CA SER A 120 5.60 5.04 4.95
C SER A 120 6.43 6.02 4.12
N THR A 121 6.53 5.80 2.80
CA THR A 121 7.17 6.75 1.87
C THR A 121 6.44 8.10 1.88
N LEU A 122 5.10 8.11 1.86
CA LEU A 122 4.30 9.34 1.97
C LEU A 122 4.62 10.08 3.27
N ARG A 123 4.60 9.39 4.42
CA ARG A 123 4.93 10.00 5.71
C ARG A 123 6.32 10.65 5.71
N LEU A 124 7.35 9.92 5.30
CA LEU A 124 8.72 10.44 5.28
C LEU A 124 8.89 11.63 4.32
N LEU A 125 8.20 11.61 3.19
CA LEU A 125 8.16 12.75 2.27
C LEU A 125 7.50 13.97 2.92
N MET A 126 6.39 13.79 3.64
CA MET A 126 5.69 14.85 4.37
C MET A 126 6.60 15.50 5.41
N GLU A 127 7.28 14.68 6.22
CA GLU A 127 8.23 15.15 7.23
C GLU A 127 9.40 15.93 6.59
N ALA A 128 9.96 15.42 5.49
CA ALA A 128 11.05 16.08 4.76
C ALA A 128 10.61 17.43 4.15
N CYS A 129 9.41 17.47 3.55
CA CYS A 129 8.83 18.71 3.01
C CYS A 129 8.57 19.74 4.11
N ALA A 130 7.99 19.33 5.24
CA ALA A 130 7.75 20.19 6.38
C ALA A 130 9.05 20.84 6.92
N ALA A 131 10.10 20.00 7.07
CA ALA A 131 11.39 20.45 7.59
C ALA A 131 12.13 21.44 6.69
N ARG A 132 11.80 21.49 5.38
CA ARG A 132 12.46 22.35 4.39
C ARG A 132 11.51 23.38 3.75
N GLY A 133 10.29 23.56 4.28
CA GLY A 133 9.31 24.50 3.75
C GLY A 133 8.92 24.22 2.30
N LYS A 134 8.93 22.95 1.87
CA LYS A 134 8.50 22.54 0.52
C LYS A 134 7.01 22.29 0.48
N THR A 135 6.37 22.67 -0.61
CA THR A 135 4.97 22.30 -0.86
C THR A 135 4.87 20.83 -1.24
N LEU A 136 3.92 20.12 -0.67
CA LEU A 136 3.54 18.77 -1.08
C LEU A 136 2.11 18.78 -1.65
N VAL A 137 1.98 18.32 -2.87
CA VAL A 137 0.69 18.07 -3.52
C VAL A 137 0.48 16.56 -3.58
N VAL A 138 -0.61 16.07 -3.00
CA VAL A 138 -1.04 14.67 -3.18
C VAL A 138 -2.08 14.65 -4.28
N ALA A 139 -1.73 14.04 -5.42
CA ALA A 139 -2.68 13.71 -6.47
C ALA A 139 -3.38 12.41 -6.05
N ASP A 140 -4.59 12.55 -5.50
CA ASP A 140 -5.27 11.43 -4.86
C ASP A 140 -5.69 10.34 -5.83
N ARG A 141 -5.78 9.12 -5.31
CA ARG A 141 -6.21 7.92 -6.01
C ARG A 141 -7.23 7.14 -5.19
N PRO A 142 -8.13 6.39 -5.82
CA PRO A 142 -8.88 5.39 -5.08
C PRO A 142 -7.94 4.46 -4.33
N ASP A 143 -8.39 3.89 -3.22
CA ASP A 143 -7.64 2.85 -2.52
C ASP A 143 -8.47 1.56 -2.49
N PRO A 144 -7.90 0.36 -2.75
CA PRO A 144 -8.64 -0.90 -2.81
C PRO A 144 -9.34 -1.25 -1.49
N LEU A 145 -8.82 -0.76 -0.36
CA LEU A 145 -9.43 -0.97 0.95
C LEU A 145 -10.30 0.21 1.42
N MET A 146 -10.56 1.22 0.59
CA MET A 146 -11.34 2.40 1.00
C MET A 146 -12.79 2.07 1.39
N LEU A 147 -13.32 0.95 0.92
CA LEU A 147 -14.66 0.46 1.28
C LEU A 147 -14.62 -0.47 2.51
N THR A 148 -13.44 -0.92 2.90
CA THR A 148 -13.23 -1.77 4.08
C THR A 148 -13.13 -0.87 5.31
N PRO A 149 -13.91 -1.14 6.36
CA PRO A 149 -13.79 -0.39 7.60
C PRO A 149 -12.39 -0.52 8.23
N PRO A 150 -11.92 0.50 8.95
CA PRO A 150 -10.68 0.40 9.71
C PRO A 150 -10.69 -0.82 10.64
N ASP A 151 -9.57 -1.56 10.67
CA ASP A 151 -9.48 -2.83 11.38
C ASP A 151 -8.04 -3.10 11.84
N GLY A 152 -7.91 -3.78 12.97
CA GLY A 152 -6.64 -4.19 13.55
C GLY A 152 -6.05 -3.21 14.57
N PRO A 153 -4.91 -3.57 15.17
CA PRO A 153 -4.30 -2.78 16.22
C PRO A 153 -3.74 -1.45 15.71
N LEU A 154 -3.78 -0.42 16.55
CA LEU A 154 -2.99 0.78 16.37
C LEU A 154 -1.49 0.44 16.44
N LEU A 155 -0.68 1.24 15.76
CA LEU A 155 0.77 1.10 15.83
C LEU A 155 1.27 1.41 17.24
N ASP A 156 1.90 0.43 17.88
CA ASP A 156 2.76 0.65 19.02
C ASP A 156 4.09 1.28 18.53
N PRO A 157 4.48 2.45 19.04
CA PRO A 157 5.75 3.08 18.66
C PRO A 157 6.98 2.18 18.82
N ALA A 158 6.95 1.22 19.75
CA ALA A 158 8.03 0.24 19.94
C ALA A 158 8.14 -0.77 18.79
N CYS A 159 7.10 -0.93 17.97
CA CYS A 159 7.09 -1.79 16.79
C CYS A 159 7.27 -0.98 15.48
N ALA A 160 7.45 0.34 15.56
CA ALA A 160 7.56 1.18 14.37
C ALA A 160 8.77 0.79 13.52
N SER A 161 8.54 0.64 12.23
CA SER A 161 9.55 0.32 11.23
C SER A 161 9.08 0.79 9.86
N PHE A 162 9.91 0.66 8.82
CA PHE A 162 9.47 1.07 7.48
C PHE A 162 8.26 0.27 6.94
N VAL A 163 8.06 -0.97 7.40
CA VAL A 163 6.86 -1.77 7.11
C VAL A 163 5.70 -1.50 8.07
N GLY A 164 5.77 -0.46 8.89
CA GLY A 164 4.74 -0.08 9.85
C GLY A 164 5.10 1.25 10.49
N LEU A 165 5.01 2.36 9.73
CA LEU A 165 5.46 3.66 10.21
C LEU A 165 4.30 4.60 10.56
N VAL A 166 3.12 4.46 9.92
CA VAL A 166 2.00 5.39 10.11
C VAL A 166 1.18 5.06 11.37
N PRO A 167 0.76 6.06 12.19
CA PRO A 167 0.06 5.87 13.45
C PRO A 167 -1.44 5.58 13.23
N THR A 168 -1.74 4.55 12.47
CA THR A 168 -3.09 4.11 12.09
C THR A 168 -3.37 2.72 12.63
N PRO A 169 -4.62 2.23 12.60
CA PRO A 169 -4.90 0.79 12.64
C PRO A 169 -4.12 0.05 11.55
N PHE A 170 -4.06 -1.27 11.64
CA PHE A 170 -3.37 -2.08 10.64
C PHE A 170 -3.97 -1.86 9.24
N CYS A 171 -5.29 -1.94 9.09
CA CYS A 171 -6.04 -1.47 7.92
C CYS A 171 -6.80 -0.20 8.29
N PHE A 172 -6.74 0.83 7.48
CA PHE A 172 -7.25 2.15 7.86
C PHE A 172 -8.24 2.76 6.86
N GLY A 173 -8.48 2.15 5.69
CA GLY A 173 -9.57 2.50 4.78
C GLY A 173 -9.51 3.91 4.18
N MET A 174 -8.36 4.57 4.18
CA MET A 174 -8.17 5.93 3.67
C MET A 174 -7.48 5.92 2.31
N THR A 175 -7.87 6.84 1.42
CA THR A 175 -7.11 7.13 0.20
C THR A 175 -5.76 7.79 0.53
N PRO A 176 -4.80 7.88 -0.41
CA PRO A 176 -3.55 8.60 -0.18
C PRO A 176 -3.76 10.04 0.28
N GLY A 177 -4.73 10.76 -0.31
CA GLY A 177 -5.08 12.12 0.07
C GLY A 177 -5.65 12.22 1.48
N GLU A 178 -6.60 11.34 1.83
CA GLU A 178 -7.15 11.24 3.19
C GLU A 178 -6.05 10.89 4.20
N THR A 179 -5.15 9.96 3.83
CA THR A 179 -3.98 9.58 4.66
C THR A 179 -3.05 10.76 4.91
N ALA A 180 -2.75 11.56 3.89
CA ALA A 180 -1.91 12.74 4.04
C ALA A 180 -2.54 13.80 4.96
N LEU A 181 -3.85 14.03 4.83
CA LEU A 181 -4.58 14.95 5.72
C LEU A 181 -4.57 14.46 7.17
N PHE A 182 -4.79 13.16 7.39
CA PHE A 182 -4.69 12.54 8.70
C PHE A 182 -3.28 12.68 9.28
N LEU A 183 -2.25 12.31 8.52
CA LEU A 183 -0.86 12.35 8.97
C LEU A 183 -0.40 13.77 9.29
N LYS A 184 -0.81 14.79 8.52
CA LYS A 184 -0.50 16.19 8.83
C LYS A 184 -0.95 16.56 10.24
N SER A 185 -2.16 16.18 10.62
CA SER A 185 -2.71 16.43 11.95
C SER A 185 -2.06 15.55 13.03
N ALA A 186 -1.99 14.24 12.80
CA ALA A 186 -1.49 13.27 13.79
C ALA A 186 -0.01 13.47 14.13
N LEU A 187 0.79 13.92 13.17
CA LEU A 187 2.23 14.19 13.33
C LEU A 187 2.52 15.67 13.62
N LYS A 188 1.49 16.53 13.74
CA LYS A 188 1.62 17.98 14.01
C LYS A 188 2.54 18.67 12.99
N LEU A 189 2.39 18.35 11.70
CA LEU A 189 3.15 18.96 10.62
C LEU A 189 2.51 20.30 10.18
N ASP A 190 2.31 21.21 11.13
CA ASP A 190 1.56 22.47 10.90
C ASP A 190 2.24 23.35 9.83
N ALA A 191 3.56 23.35 9.78
CA ALA A 191 4.35 24.10 8.81
C ALA A 191 4.30 23.52 7.37
N LEU A 192 3.75 22.32 7.17
CA LEU A 192 3.67 21.71 5.83
C LEU A 192 2.59 22.40 4.98
N ASP A 193 2.98 22.99 3.84
CA ASP A 193 2.04 23.38 2.78
C ASP A 193 1.59 22.09 2.05
N LEU A 194 0.54 21.46 2.58
CA LEU A 194 -0.08 20.26 2.01
C LEU A 194 -1.32 20.65 1.22
N ARG A 195 -1.35 20.20 -0.03
CA ARG A 195 -2.51 20.32 -0.93
C ARG A 195 -2.92 18.94 -1.41
N VAL A 196 -4.22 18.69 -1.51
CA VAL A 196 -4.76 17.42 -2.01
C VAL A 196 -5.64 17.72 -3.22
N ALA A 197 -5.30 17.13 -4.37
CA ALA A 197 -6.15 17.12 -5.55
C ALA A 197 -7.02 15.86 -5.52
N PRO A 198 -8.33 15.95 -5.25
CA PRO A 198 -9.19 14.78 -5.10
C PRO A 198 -9.47 14.10 -6.44
N CYS A 199 -9.84 12.82 -6.39
CA CYS A 199 -10.37 12.11 -7.55
C CYS A 199 -11.75 12.68 -7.94
N ALA A 200 -11.95 12.99 -9.21
CA ALA A 200 -13.28 13.36 -9.68
C ALA A 200 -14.13 12.10 -9.91
N GLY A 201 -15.39 12.14 -9.47
CA GLY A 201 -16.36 11.04 -9.65
C GLY A 201 -16.18 9.86 -8.68
N LEU A 202 -15.20 9.88 -7.78
CA LEU A 202 -15.04 8.86 -6.75
C LEU A 202 -16.08 9.05 -5.63
N SER A 203 -16.58 7.94 -5.11
CA SER A 203 -17.49 7.91 -3.95
C SER A 203 -17.43 6.54 -3.27
N ARG A 204 -17.55 6.50 -1.95
CA ARG A 204 -17.67 5.24 -1.18
C ARG A 204 -18.99 4.49 -1.41
N ALA A 205 -19.95 5.08 -2.14
CA ALA A 205 -21.16 4.42 -2.57
C ALA A 205 -20.97 3.55 -3.83
N LEU A 206 -19.81 3.62 -4.48
CA LEU A 206 -19.47 2.82 -5.64
C LEU A 206 -19.01 1.41 -5.23
N THR A 207 -19.20 0.44 -6.10
CA THR A 207 -18.61 -0.89 -5.94
C THR A 207 -17.14 -0.90 -6.37
N LEU A 208 -16.35 -1.88 -5.91
CA LEU A 208 -14.96 -2.04 -6.37
C LEU A 208 -14.84 -2.18 -7.89
N ALA A 209 -15.79 -2.90 -8.54
CA ALA A 209 -15.79 -3.04 -10.00
C ALA A 209 -16.04 -1.71 -10.74
N GLN A 210 -16.77 -0.77 -10.11
CA GLN A 210 -16.94 0.58 -10.64
C GLN A 210 -15.73 1.47 -10.39
N ILE A 211 -15.05 1.26 -9.26
CA ILE A 211 -13.83 1.99 -8.88
C ILE A 211 -12.65 1.52 -9.72
N TYR A 212 -12.50 0.21 -9.88
CA TYR A 212 -11.40 -0.44 -10.59
C TYR A 212 -11.93 -1.30 -11.75
N PRO A 213 -12.39 -0.71 -12.86
CA PRO A 213 -12.73 -1.47 -14.05
C PRO A 213 -11.51 -2.17 -14.67
N THR A 214 -10.33 -1.65 -14.37
CA THR A 214 -9.03 -2.22 -14.71
C THR A 214 -8.07 -2.02 -13.53
N TRP A 215 -7.28 -3.05 -13.20
CA TRP A 215 -6.21 -2.95 -12.23
C TRP A 215 -4.86 -2.83 -12.94
N HIS A 216 -4.00 -1.95 -12.43
CA HIS A 216 -2.61 -1.82 -12.86
C HIS A 216 -1.71 -2.28 -11.72
N ALA A 217 -0.75 -3.17 -12.03
CA ALA A 217 0.16 -3.73 -11.05
C ALA A 217 0.91 -2.64 -10.29
N THR A 218 0.77 -2.63 -8.96
CA THR A 218 1.41 -1.63 -8.10
C THR A 218 2.78 -2.08 -7.60
N SER A 219 3.01 -3.39 -7.61
CA SER A 219 4.29 -4.03 -7.27
C SER A 219 4.36 -5.40 -7.94
N PRO A 220 5.53 -6.06 -7.96
CA PRO A 220 5.66 -7.40 -8.57
C PRO A 220 4.75 -8.47 -7.97
N ALA A 221 4.27 -8.29 -6.74
CA ALA A 221 3.36 -9.23 -6.08
C ALA A 221 1.89 -8.78 -6.05
N ILE A 222 1.59 -7.55 -6.47
CA ILE A 222 0.22 -6.99 -6.50
C ILE A 222 -0.15 -6.71 -7.96
N VAL A 223 -0.37 -7.79 -8.70
CA VAL A 223 -0.64 -7.74 -10.14
C VAL A 223 -2.14 -7.70 -10.47
N ALA A 224 -3.00 -8.04 -9.50
CA ALA A 224 -4.45 -8.02 -9.58
C ALA A 224 -5.06 -7.34 -8.35
N LEU A 225 -6.31 -6.87 -8.47
CA LEU A 225 -7.03 -6.25 -7.35
C LEU A 225 -7.18 -7.22 -6.17
N GLU A 226 -7.39 -8.49 -6.46
CA GLU A 226 -7.52 -9.56 -5.48
C GLU A 226 -6.26 -9.74 -4.63
N ASN A 227 -5.06 -9.55 -5.22
CA ASN A 227 -3.81 -9.53 -4.45
C ASN A 227 -3.82 -8.37 -3.43
N ALA A 228 -4.28 -7.18 -3.85
CA ALA A 228 -4.35 -6.01 -2.97
C ALA A 228 -5.36 -6.20 -1.84
N LEU A 229 -6.51 -6.79 -2.12
CA LEU A 229 -7.55 -7.08 -1.12
C LEU A 229 -7.11 -8.14 -0.10
N CYS A 230 -6.37 -9.16 -0.55
CA CYS A 230 -5.88 -10.24 0.31
C CYS A 230 -4.52 -9.93 0.98
N PHE A 231 -3.80 -8.91 0.52
CA PHE A 231 -2.51 -8.51 1.09
C PHE A 231 -2.56 -8.38 2.63
N PRO A 232 -3.51 -7.64 3.24
CA PRO A 232 -3.54 -7.48 4.69
C PRO A 232 -3.89 -8.76 5.46
N LEU A 233 -4.49 -9.75 4.79
CA LEU A 233 -4.83 -11.02 5.41
C LEU A 233 -3.60 -11.92 5.60
N THR A 234 -2.65 -11.89 4.66
CA THR A 234 -1.61 -12.91 4.57
C THR A 234 -0.16 -12.38 4.55
N VAL A 235 0.03 -11.05 4.53
CA VAL A 235 1.38 -10.44 4.52
C VAL A 235 2.23 -10.86 5.72
N PHE A 236 1.63 -11.22 6.83
CA PHE A 236 2.33 -11.68 8.05
C PHE A 236 3.15 -12.95 7.83
N PHE A 237 2.77 -13.78 6.87
CA PHE A 237 3.51 -15.01 6.57
C PHE A 237 4.87 -14.75 5.93
N GLU A 238 5.17 -13.50 5.56
CA GLU A 238 6.56 -13.11 5.26
C GLU A 238 7.49 -13.30 6.45
N ALA A 239 6.97 -13.29 7.68
CA ALA A 239 7.70 -13.56 8.90
C ALA A 239 7.72 -15.04 9.30
N LEU A 240 6.89 -15.89 8.67
CA LEU A 240 6.66 -17.29 9.03
C LEU A 240 6.88 -18.18 7.80
N PRO A 241 8.12 -18.49 7.43
CA PRO A 241 8.47 -19.16 6.18
C PRO A 241 7.98 -20.62 6.08
N MET A 242 7.46 -21.20 7.16
CA MET A 242 6.73 -22.47 7.12
C MET A 242 5.44 -22.38 6.31
N ILE A 243 4.86 -21.19 6.23
CA ILE A 243 3.61 -20.91 5.52
C ILE A 243 3.93 -20.20 4.21
N ASP A 244 3.71 -20.87 3.09
CA ASP A 244 3.71 -20.22 1.79
C ASP A 244 2.43 -19.39 1.63
N HIS A 245 2.55 -18.21 1.04
CA HIS A 245 1.42 -17.31 0.75
C HIS A 245 1.37 -16.95 -0.74
N ALA A 246 1.75 -17.90 -1.57
CA ALA A 246 1.76 -17.86 -3.03
C ALA A 246 2.59 -16.71 -3.63
N ARG A 247 3.48 -16.07 -2.84
CA ARG A 247 4.32 -14.96 -3.33
C ARG A 247 5.27 -15.42 -4.43
N GLY A 248 5.37 -14.61 -5.50
CA GLY A 248 6.11 -14.96 -6.70
C GLY A 248 5.27 -15.69 -7.74
N THR A 249 3.97 -15.81 -7.52
CA THR A 249 2.96 -16.29 -8.47
C THR A 249 1.87 -15.22 -8.66
N PRO A 250 1.02 -15.32 -9.70
CA PRO A 250 -0.14 -14.43 -9.86
C PRO A 250 -1.16 -14.51 -8.72
N LEU A 251 -1.11 -15.56 -7.89
CA LEU A 251 -2.00 -15.79 -6.75
C LEU A 251 -1.42 -15.26 -5.43
N ALA A 252 -0.38 -14.45 -5.48
CA ALA A 252 0.25 -13.88 -4.29
C ALA A 252 -0.79 -13.31 -3.32
N PHE A 253 -0.64 -13.63 -2.03
CA PHE A 253 -1.53 -13.24 -0.92
C PHE A 253 -2.95 -13.86 -0.95
N GLN A 254 -3.41 -14.42 -2.06
CA GLN A 254 -4.74 -15.02 -2.20
C GLN A 254 -4.79 -16.49 -1.75
N ARG A 255 -3.64 -17.08 -1.47
CA ARG A 255 -3.51 -18.50 -1.08
C ARG A 255 -2.54 -18.62 0.08
N ILE A 256 -2.78 -19.60 0.93
CA ILE A 256 -1.77 -20.10 1.87
C ILE A 256 -1.68 -21.61 1.76
N GLY A 257 -0.49 -22.14 2.01
CA GLY A 257 -0.23 -23.56 2.06
C GLY A 257 1.07 -23.86 2.79
N SER A 258 1.37 -25.11 3.01
CA SER A 258 2.63 -25.53 3.61
C SER A 258 3.11 -26.86 3.01
N ALA A 259 4.42 -26.99 2.84
CA ALA A 259 5.04 -28.27 2.51
C ALA A 259 5.17 -29.20 3.74
N HIS A 260 4.87 -28.70 4.94
CA HIS A 260 5.10 -29.37 6.22
C HIS A 260 3.80 -29.72 6.96
N ALA A 261 2.67 -29.17 6.51
CA ALA A 261 1.34 -29.39 7.12
C ALA A 261 0.24 -29.25 6.06
N ASP A 262 -0.81 -30.05 6.17
CA ASP A 262 -2.01 -29.90 5.36
C ASP A 262 -2.91 -28.80 5.96
N LEU A 263 -2.90 -27.63 5.32
CA LEU A 263 -3.70 -26.50 5.79
C LEU A 263 -5.13 -26.50 5.24
N SER A 264 -5.47 -27.41 4.32
CA SER A 264 -6.83 -27.51 3.75
C SER A 264 -7.89 -27.96 4.74
N THR A 265 -7.46 -28.50 5.90
CA THR A 265 -8.32 -29.01 6.97
C THR A 265 -8.41 -28.08 8.18
N LEU A 266 -7.88 -26.86 8.09
CA LEU A 266 -7.96 -25.88 9.19
C LEU A 266 -9.42 -25.60 9.55
N ASP A 267 -9.72 -25.71 10.84
CA ASP A 267 -11.01 -25.33 11.41
C ASP A 267 -11.03 -23.81 11.65
N LEU A 268 -11.74 -23.08 10.81
CA LEU A 268 -11.82 -21.63 10.81
C LEU A 268 -13.26 -21.17 11.08
N PRO A 269 -13.46 -20.11 11.86
CA PRO A 269 -14.76 -19.47 11.95
C PRO A 269 -15.16 -18.85 10.62
N PRO A 270 -16.46 -18.61 10.37
CA PRO A 270 -16.88 -17.84 9.22
C PRO A 270 -16.37 -16.38 9.33
N PHE A 271 -15.89 -15.85 8.23
CA PHE A 271 -15.40 -14.47 8.14
C PHE A 271 -16.38 -13.62 7.32
N PRO A 272 -17.01 -12.59 7.90
CA PRO A 272 -17.85 -11.67 7.13
C PRO A 272 -17.09 -11.09 5.94
N GLY A 273 -17.70 -11.10 4.76
CA GLY A 273 -17.12 -10.54 3.55
C GLY A 273 -15.95 -11.30 2.92
N LEU A 274 -15.52 -12.42 3.51
CA LEU A 274 -14.43 -13.27 3.00
C LEU A 274 -14.93 -14.70 2.80
N ARG A 275 -14.74 -15.24 1.61
CA ARG A 275 -14.91 -16.66 1.32
C ARG A 275 -13.58 -17.36 1.46
N VAL A 276 -13.55 -18.44 2.22
CA VAL A 276 -12.39 -19.32 2.42
C VAL A 276 -12.73 -20.70 1.88
N THR A 277 -11.87 -21.24 1.01
CA THR A 277 -12.07 -22.56 0.40
C THR A 277 -10.79 -23.39 0.42
N PRO A 278 -10.85 -24.71 0.72
CA PRO A 278 -9.72 -25.59 0.53
C PRO A 278 -9.24 -25.55 -0.92
N CYS A 279 -7.92 -25.59 -1.12
CA CYS A 279 -7.34 -25.61 -2.46
C CYS A 279 -6.03 -26.36 -2.50
N GLU A 280 -5.61 -26.69 -3.72
CA GLU A 280 -4.25 -27.10 -4.04
C GLU A 280 -3.66 -26.12 -5.05
N TYR A 281 -2.40 -25.75 -4.87
CA TYR A 281 -1.71 -24.85 -5.78
C TYR A 281 -0.20 -25.12 -5.78
N PRO A 282 0.51 -24.87 -6.89
CA PRO A 282 1.96 -24.97 -6.91
C PRO A 282 2.60 -23.76 -6.22
N ASP A 283 3.62 -24.00 -5.40
CA ASP A 283 4.53 -22.94 -4.94
C ASP A 283 5.41 -22.44 -6.11
N LYS A 284 6.25 -21.44 -5.85
CA LYS A 284 7.20 -20.91 -6.86
C LYS A 284 8.23 -21.90 -7.39
N ARG A 285 8.37 -23.08 -6.77
CA ARG A 285 9.27 -24.17 -7.18
C ARG A 285 8.52 -25.28 -7.91
N GLY A 286 7.19 -25.16 -8.03
CA GLY A 286 6.33 -26.16 -8.66
C GLY A 286 5.89 -27.30 -7.73
N GLN A 287 6.17 -27.22 -6.42
CA GLN A 287 5.67 -28.16 -5.45
C GLN A 287 4.20 -27.88 -5.17
N THR A 288 3.33 -28.88 -5.32
CA THR A 288 1.91 -28.74 -4.95
C THR A 288 1.76 -28.67 -3.44
N LEU A 289 1.11 -27.60 -2.97
CA LEU A 289 0.76 -27.38 -1.59
C LEU A 289 -0.75 -27.54 -1.40
N ARG A 290 -1.15 -28.09 -0.26
CA ARG A 290 -2.55 -28.17 0.18
C ARG A 290 -2.81 -27.06 1.20
N GLY A 291 -3.85 -26.28 0.95
CA GLY A 291 -4.08 -25.10 1.74
C GLY A 291 -5.43 -24.45 1.52
N LEU A 292 -5.46 -23.14 1.67
CA LEU A 292 -6.66 -22.33 1.61
C LEU A 292 -6.56 -21.24 0.56
N ALA A 293 -7.68 -20.99 -0.09
CA ALA A 293 -7.91 -19.89 -1.00
C ALA A 293 -8.82 -18.84 -0.36
N PHE A 294 -8.55 -17.57 -0.64
CA PHE A 294 -9.26 -16.43 -0.09
C PHE A 294 -9.83 -15.56 -1.23
N ASP A 295 -11.14 -15.27 -1.14
CA ASP A 295 -11.83 -14.37 -2.05
C ASP A 295 -12.62 -13.35 -1.23
N VAL A 296 -12.32 -12.06 -1.40
CA VAL A 296 -13.09 -10.99 -0.77
C VAL A 296 -14.37 -10.76 -1.57
N VAL A 297 -15.51 -11.13 -0.98
CA VAL A 297 -16.83 -11.09 -1.64
C VAL A 297 -17.68 -9.89 -1.25
N ASP A 298 -17.40 -9.31 -0.07
CA ASP A 298 -18.04 -8.08 0.42
C ASP A 298 -17.01 -7.21 1.17
N PRO A 299 -16.43 -6.21 0.52
CA PRO A 299 -15.43 -5.34 1.15
C PRO A 299 -15.95 -4.56 2.36
N ALA A 300 -17.24 -4.23 2.40
CA ALA A 300 -17.82 -3.46 3.51
C ALA A 300 -17.95 -4.30 4.78
N ALA A 301 -18.19 -5.60 4.63
CA ALA A 301 -18.23 -6.54 5.75
C ALA A 301 -16.83 -7.08 6.12
N TYR A 302 -15.87 -7.03 5.21
CA TYR A 302 -14.53 -7.61 5.36
C TYR A 302 -13.73 -6.95 6.50
N ARG A 303 -13.15 -7.80 7.35
CA ARG A 303 -12.29 -7.41 8.49
C ARG A 303 -10.96 -8.16 8.38
N PRO A 304 -10.01 -7.67 7.55
CA PRO A 304 -8.79 -8.40 7.23
C PRO A 304 -7.91 -8.70 8.43
N ALA A 305 -7.78 -7.76 9.36
CA ALA A 305 -6.94 -7.96 10.54
C ALA A 305 -7.57 -8.98 11.52
N ALA A 306 -8.89 -8.92 11.73
CA ALA A 306 -9.58 -9.91 12.55
C ALA A 306 -9.49 -11.31 11.93
N ALA A 307 -9.65 -11.42 10.61
CA ALA A 307 -9.49 -12.68 9.89
C ALA A 307 -8.05 -13.21 9.96
N ALA A 308 -7.04 -12.34 9.78
CA ALA A 308 -5.63 -12.70 9.89
C ALA A 308 -5.27 -13.22 11.29
N PHE A 309 -5.78 -12.58 12.33
CA PHE A 309 -5.57 -13.01 13.72
C PHE A 309 -6.20 -14.38 13.99
N ALA A 310 -7.44 -14.60 13.55
CA ALA A 310 -8.09 -15.89 13.70
C ALA A 310 -7.40 -16.99 12.87
N LEU A 311 -6.93 -16.67 11.69
CA LEU A 311 -6.14 -17.57 10.84
C LEU A 311 -4.84 -17.96 11.53
N LEU A 312 -4.09 -17.00 12.09
CA LEU A 312 -2.87 -17.30 12.84
C LEU A 312 -3.16 -18.20 14.05
N SER A 313 -4.21 -17.90 14.83
CA SER A 313 -4.58 -18.70 15.98
C SER A 313 -4.96 -20.15 15.61
N ALA A 314 -5.62 -20.34 14.47
CA ALA A 314 -5.91 -21.68 13.95
C ALA A 314 -4.63 -22.41 13.51
N LEU A 315 -3.69 -21.72 12.87
CA LEU A 315 -2.39 -22.27 12.48
C LEU A 315 -1.56 -22.67 13.72
N GLU A 316 -1.54 -21.83 14.75
CA GLU A 316 -0.86 -22.14 16.03
C GLU A 316 -1.47 -23.39 16.70
N LYS A 317 -2.78 -23.51 16.68
CA LYS A 317 -3.48 -24.71 17.22
C LYS A 317 -3.19 -25.96 16.38
N HIS A 318 -3.12 -25.84 15.06
CA HIS A 318 -2.94 -26.96 14.13
C HIS A 318 -1.49 -27.44 14.06
N ILE A 319 -0.52 -26.54 14.04
CA ILE A 319 0.90 -26.81 13.85
C ILE A 319 1.64 -26.88 15.19
N GLY A 320 1.19 -26.11 16.18
CA GLY A 320 1.86 -25.98 17.47
C GLY A 320 3.13 -25.12 17.42
N PRO A 321 4.05 -25.30 18.38
CA PRO A 321 5.29 -24.49 18.50
C PRO A 321 6.16 -24.49 17.23
N ALA A 322 6.09 -25.58 16.43
CA ALA A 322 6.87 -25.69 15.20
C ALA A 322 6.62 -24.54 14.19
N LEU A 323 5.48 -23.84 14.27
CA LEU A 323 5.20 -22.67 13.43
C LEU A 323 6.20 -21.56 13.68
N TRP A 324 6.48 -21.26 14.95
CA TRP A 324 7.39 -20.18 15.36
C TRP A 324 8.85 -20.64 15.46
N ASP A 325 9.09 -21.91 15.76
CA ASP A 325 10.43 -22.53 15.87
C ASP A 325 10.99 -22.93 14.49
N PHE A 326 10.21 -22.77 13.42
CA PHE A 326 10.64 -23.12 12.06
C PHE A 326 11.85 -22.27 11.64
N PRO A 327 12.89 -22.88 11.01
CA PRO A 327 14.06 -22.15 10.57
C PRO A 327 13.74 -20.96 9.68
N GLY A 328 14.20 -19.77 10.10
CA GLY A 328 13.94 -18.52 9.40
C GLY A 328 12.68 -17.78 9.85
N SER A 329 11.92 -18.29 10.81
CA SER A 329 10.85 -17.53 11.46
C SER A 329 11.40 -16.28 12.15
N ARG A 330 10.68 -15.16 12.02
CA ARG A 330 11.10 -13.83 12.46
C ARG A 330 10.03 -13.17 13.32
N PRO A 331 9.87 -13.56 14.61
CA PRO A 331 8.83 -13.03 15.49
C PRO A 331 8.87 -11.49 15.63
N GLU A 332 10.09 -10.92 15.64
CA GLU A 332 10.26 -9.46 15.70
C GLU A 332 9.74 -8.78 14.42
N PHE A 333 10.01 -9.34 13.25
CA PHE A 333 9.49 -8.82 11.99
C PHE A 333 7.97 -8.98 11.90
N TYR A 334 7.42 -10.07 12.46
CA TYR A 334 5.97 -10.22 12.61
C TYR A 334 5.37 -9.08 13.45
N ALA A 335 5.99 -8.76 14.60
CA ALA A 335 5.53 -7.65 15.44
C ALA A 335 5.63 -6.29 14.73
N GLN A 336 6.65 -6.08 13.90
CA GLN A 336 6.79 -4.88 13.07
C GLN A 336 5.69 -4.78 12.00
N LEU A 337 5.37 -5.88 11.32
CA LEU A 337 4.26 -5.93 10.35
C LEU A 337 2.92 -5.69 11.05
N TRP A 338 2.66 -6.40 12.17
CA TRP A 338 1.42 -6.29 12.93
C TRP A 338 1.29 -4.94 13.65
N GLY A 339 2.41 -4.38 14.07
CA GLY A 339 2.51 -3.08 14.74
C GLY A 339 2.28 -3.12 16.24
N THR A 340 2.25 -4.29 16.83
CA THR A 340 2.18 -4.48 18.29
C THR A 340 2.61 -5.89 18.66
N ARG A 341 3.05 -6.07 19.91
CA ARG A 341 3.24 -7.38 20.55
C ARG A 341 2.01 -7.83 21.35
N ALA A 342 1.01 -6.95 21.51
CA ALA A 342 -0.23 -7.29 22.20
C ALA A 342 -1.09 -8.21 21.33
N PRO A 343 -1.65 -9.28 21.89
CA PRO A 343 -2.09 -10.40 21.07
C PRO A 343 -3.48 -10.27 20.45
N ALA A 344 -4.47 -9.55 21.01
CA ALA A 344 -5.83 -9.86 20.65
C ALA A 344 -6.80 -8.67 20.55
N PRO A 345 -7.90 -8.80 19.74
CA PRO A 345 -9.06 -7.91 19.79
C PRO A 345 -9.80 -8.02 21.14
N PRO A 346 -10.68 -7.04 21.49
CA PRO A 346 -11.10 -5.98 20.62
C PRO A 346 -10.07 -4.83 20.54
N TRP A 347 -9.78 -4.38 19.30
CA TRP A 347 -8.99 -3.16 19.12
C TRP A 347 -9.87 -1.92 19.30
N ALA A 348 -9.29 -0.82 19.76
CA ALA A 348 -10.00 0.45 19.90
C ALA A 348 -10.59 0.89 18.55
N GLY A 349 -11.81 1.40 18.57
CA GLY A 349 -12.46 1.95 17.39
C GLY A 349 -11.60 3.10 16.80
N PHE A 350 -11.47 3.12 15.49
CA PHE A 350 -10.84 4.18 14.75
C PHE A 350 -11.84 4.70 13.72
N GLU A 351 -12.03 6.01 13.70
CA GLU A 351 -12.84 6.66 12.68
C GLU A 351 -11.93 7.46 11.75
N ILE A 352 -12.25 7.48 10.47
CA ILE A 352 -11.54 8.29 9.49
C ILE A 352 -11.87 9.75 9.79
N PRO A 353 -10.89 10.56 10.25
CA PRO A 353 -11.19 11.90 10.77
C PRO A 353 -11.70 12.87 9.70
N ARG A 354 -11.29 12.66 8.45
CA ARG A 354 -11.69 13.49 7.31
C ARG A 354 -11.83 12.63 6.07
N LYS A 355 -13.06 12.43 5.64
CA LYS A 355 -13.38 11.77 4.36
C LYS A 355 -13.47 12.82 3.25
N LEU A 356 -12.90 12.51 2.10
CA LEU A 356 -13.01 13.29 0.87
C LEU A 356 -14.15 12.79 -0.03
N TYR A 357 -14.61 11.53 0.20
CA TYR A 357 -15.56 10.81 -0.64
C TYR A 357 -16.69 10.17 0.15
#